data_f2949c6e96171837b93fb8ef23a3f338
#
_entry.id   f2949c6e96171837b93fb8ef23a3f338
#
_cell.length_a   1.000
_cell.length_b   1.000
_cell.length_c   1.000
_cell.angle_alpha   90.00
_cell.angle_beta   90.00
_cell.angle_gamma   90.00
#
_symmetry.space_group_name_H-M   'P 1'
#
loop_
_entity.id
_entity.type
_entity.pdbx_description
1 polymer ?
#
loop_
_entity_poly.entity_id
_entity_poly.type
_entity_poly.pdbx_seq_one_letter_code
_entity_poly.pdbx_strand_id
1 'polypeptide(L)'
;GGVNGPRGWATCNYVVASSMQEAVLIDLAAKVRPGVPVVFLDTGYHFAETIGTRDAIESVYDIRVLNVTPEHSVAEQDKLLGKDLFARDPGECCRLRKVAPLGKTLRGYSAWVTGLRRSEAATRANAPVIGFDEGFKLVKVNPMATWTDEDVQNYIDEHNVLVNPLIYEGYSSIGCAPCTAKPLAGADPRSGRWQGLAKTECGLHAS
;
A
#
# COMPACT_ATOMS: atom_id res chain seq x y z
N GLY A 1 19.46 -35.44 -29.88
CA GLY A 1 18.64 -34.38 -30.42
C GLY A 1 17.95 -33.67 -29.28
N GLY A 2 18.59 -32.59 -28.72
CA GLY A 2 17.99 -31.77 -27.67
C GLY A 2 17.07 -30.75 -28.31
N VAL A 3 15.78 -30.80 -28.00
CA VAL A 3 14.81 -29.76 -28.31
C VAL A 3 15.03 -28.61 -27.30
N ASN A 4 15.69 -27.55 -27.78
CA ASN A 4 15.68 -26.28 -27.08
C ASN A 4 14.24 -25.77 -27.04
N GLY A 5 13.56 -25.96 -25.92
CA GLY A 5 12.34 -25.21 -25.59
C GLY A 5 12.63 -23.70 -25.58
N PRO A 6 11.63 -22.84 -25.83
CA PRO A 6 11.85 -21.38 -25.89
C PRO A 6 12.48 -20.91 -24.59
N ARG A 7 13.65 -20.31 -24.72
CA ARG A 7 14.38 -19.72 -23.60
C ARG A 7 13.50 -18.67 -22.92
N GLY A 8 13.07 -19.05 -21.73
CA GLY A 8 12.80 -18.22 -20.60
C GLY A 8 12.12 -16.88 -20.90
N TRP A 9 10.82 -16.87 -20.76
CA TRP A 9 10.21 -15.69 -20.14
C TRP A 9 10.96 -15.52 -18.82
N ALA A 10 11.84 -14.55 -18.76
CA ALA A 10 12.42 -14.12 -17.50
C ALA A 10 11.22 -13.89 -16.56
N THR A 11 11.11 -14.68 -15.52
CA THR A 11 10.04 -14.55 -14.53
C THR A 11 10.07 -13.11 -14.08
N CYS A 12 9.04 -12.33 -14.45
CA CYS A 12 8.97 -10.93 -14.10
C CYS A 12 9.12 -10.82 -12.58
N ASN A 13 10.22 -10.25 -12.13
CA ASN A 13 10.50 -10.12 -10.71
C ASN A 13 9.72 -8.93 -10.18
N TYR A 14 8.51 -9.17 -9.68
CA TYR A 14 7.63 -8.14 -9.15
C TYR A 14 7.30 -8.38 -7.67
N VAL A 15 6.93 -7.33 -7.01
CA VAL A 15 6.44 -7.30 -5.63
C VAL A 15 5.09 -6.61 -5.55
N VAL A 16 4.24 -7.09 -4.66
CA VAL A 16 2.96 -6.45 -4.33
C VAL A 16 3.16 -5.51 -3.15
N ALA A 17 2.58 -4.31 -3.18
CA ALA A 17 2.55 -3.41 -2.04
C ALA A 17 1.14 -3.33 -1.46
N SER A 18 1.00 -3.46 -0.16
CA SER A 18 -0.28 -3.39 0.54
C SER A 18 -0.18 -2.55 1.81
N SER A 19 -1.21 -1.75 2.06
CA SER A 19 -1.39 -1.01 3.32
C SER A 19 -2.13 -1.82 4.39
N MET A 20 -2.54 -3.05 4.08
CA MET A 20 -3.33 -3.93 4.95
C MET A 20 -4.68 -3.32 5.37
N GLN A 21 -5.28 -2.54 4.48
CA GLN A 21 -6.65 -2.06 4.66
C GLN A 21 -7.65 -3.19 4.37
N GLU A 22 -7.41 -3.97 3.33
CA GLU A 22 -8.11 -5.19 2.95
C GLU A 22 -7.18 -6.07 2.09
N ALA A 23 -7.53 -7.33 1.91
CA ALA A 23 -6.67 -8.30 1.25
C ALA A 23 -7.10 -8.68 -0.19
N VAL A 24 -7.92 -7.87 -0.88
CA VAL A 24 -8.41 -8.19 -2.23
C VAL A 24 -7.24 -8.35 -3.21
N LEU A 25 -6.35 -7.36 -3.27
CA LEU A 25 -5.17 -7.44 -4.14
C LEU A 25 -4.27 -8.62 -3.78
N ILE A 26 -4.12 -8.91 -2.51
CA ILE A 26 -3.31 -10.03 -1.99
C ILE A 26 -3.92 -11.37 -2.41
N ASP A 27 -5.23 -11.54 -2.27
CA ASP A 27 -5.94 -12.75 -2.70
C ASP A 27 -5.79 -12.97 -4.21
N LEU A 28 -5.99 -11.93 -5.02
CA LEU A 28 -5.78 -11.99 -6.47
C LEU A 28 -4.33 -12.36 -6.82
N ALA A 29 -3.37 -11.73 -6.17
CA ALA A 29 -1.94 -11.95 -6.44
C ALA A 29 -1.49 -13.36 -6.01
N ALA A 30 -1.94 -13.85 -4.86
CA ALA A 30 -1.62 -15.19 -4.37
C ALA A 30 -2.19 -16.29 -5.27
N LYS A 31 -3.37 -16.09 -5.86
CA LYS A 31 -3.95 -17.02 -6.86
C LYS A 31 -3.13 -17.09 -8.14
N VAL A 32 -2.53 -15.98 -8.56
CA VAL A 32 -1.68 -15.94 -9.77
C VAL A 32 -0.28 -16.47 -9.48
N ARG A 33 0.29 -16.10 -8.34
CA ARG A 33 1.63 -16.48 -7.92
C ARG A 33 1.65 -16.84 -6.44
N PRO A 34 1.44 -18.12 -6.08
CA PRO A 34 1.61 -18.58 -4.71
C PRO A 34 2.99 -18.21 -4.15
N GLY A 35 3.03 -17.75 -2.90
CA GLY A 35 4.27 -17.29 -2.26
C GLY A 35 4.75 -15.90 -2.73
N VAL A 36 3.92 -15.12 -3.44
CA VAL A 36 4.28 -13.79 -3.91
C VAL A 36 4.74 -12.88 -2.77
N PRO A 37 5.86 -12.13 -2.94
CA PRO A 37 6.28 -11.19 -1.92
C PRO A 37 5.34 -9.98 -1.86
N VAL A 38 4.95 -9.61 -0.64
CA VAL A 38 4.08 -8.47 -0.35
C VAL A 38 4.82 -7.51 0.59
N VAL A 39 5.12 -6.31 0.09
CA VAL A 39 5.72 -5.25 0.91
C VAL A 39 4.66 -4.62 1.80
N PHE A 40 4.93 -4.59 3.08
CA PHE A 40 4.25 -3.76 4.06
C PHE A 40 5.24 -2.75 4.64
N LEU A 41 4.90 -1.46 4.53
CA LEU A 41 5.72 -0.38 5.07
C LEU A 41 5.35 -0.17 6.55
N ASP A 42 6.14 -0.75 7.44
CA ASP A 42 5.97 -0.59 8.87
C ASP A 42 6.58 0.74 9.32
N THR A 43 5.74 1.77 9.33
CA THR A 43 6.17 3.14 9.63
C THR A 43 6.47 3.41 11.10
N GLY A 44 6.10 2.50 12.00
CA GLY A 44 6.14 2.71 13.44
C GLY A 44 4.96 3.54 13.98
N TYR A 45 4.05 3.99 13.11
CA TYR A 45 2.89 4.81 13.47
C TYR A 45 1.54 4.15 13.11
N HIS A 46 1.54 2.85 12.79
CA HIS A 46 0.30 2.17 12.46
C HIS A 46 -0.61 1.98 13.67
N PHE A 47 -1.91 1.87 13.41
CA PHE A 47 -2.86 1.32 14.38
C PHE A 47 -2.50 -0.12 14.71
N ALA A 48 -2.77 -0.55 15.96
CA ALA A 48 -2.58 -1.95 16.37
C ALA A 48 -3.41 -2.92 15.49
N GLU A 49 -4.61 -2.51 15.10
CA GLU A 49 -5.51 -3.25 14.21
C GLU A 49 -4.89 -3.49 12.82
N THR A 50 -4.13 -2.54 12.30
CA THR A 50 -3.41 -2.70 11.02
C THR A 50 -2.29 -3.72 11.14
N ILE A 51 -1.53 -3.70 12.24
CA ILE A 51 -0.48 -4.69 12.51
C ILE A 51 -1.10 -6.09 12.68
N GLY A 52 -2.20 -6.19 13.45
CA GLY A 52 -2.94 -7.45 13.60
C GLY A 52 -3.51 -7.97 12.27
N THR A 53 -4.00 -7.10 11.41
CA THR A 53 -4.49 -7.46 10.07
C THR A 53 -3.34 -7.97 9.19
N ARG A 54 -2.17 -7.33 9.20
CA ARG A 54 -0.96 -7.83 8.52
C ARG A 54 -0.64 -9.26 8.93
N ASP A 55 -0.61 -9.52 10.23
CA ASP A 55 -0.25 -10.84 10.77
C ASP A 55 -1.30 -11.90 10.41
N ALA A 56 -2.59 -11.54 10.46
CA ALA A 56 -3.68 -12.42 10.04
C ALA A 56 -3.62 -12.74 8.54
N ILE A 57 -3.38 -11.75 7.70
CA ILE A 57 -3.24 -11.92 6.24
C ILE A 57 -2.06 -12.84 5.92
N GLU A 58 -0.92 -12.65 6.56
CA GLU A 58 0.25 -13.52 6.36
C GLU A 58 -0.02 -14.98 6.75
N SER A 59 -0.87 -15.21 7.74
CA SER A 59 -1.22 -16.57 8.18
C SER A 59 -2.26 -17.26 7.30
N VAL A 60 -3.10 -16.50 6.57
CA VAL A 60 -4.23 -17.04 5.78
C VAL A 60 -3.88 -17.18 4.31
N TYR A 61 -3.17 -16.24 3.73
CA TYR A 61 -2.85 -16.21 2.30
C TYR A 61 -1.46 -16.79 2.02
N ASP A 62 -1.31 -17.46 0.87
CA ASP A 62 -0.02 -17.98 0.41
C ASP A 62 0.84 -16.85 -0.17
N ILE A 63 1.40 -16.07 0.72
CA ILE A 63 2.26 -14.92 0.43
C ILE A 63 3.48 -14.92 1.35
N ARG A 64 4.43 -14.06 1.05
CA ARG A 64 5.56 -13.74 1.94
C ARG A 64 5.55 -12.25 2.24
N VAL A 65 5.24 -11.87 3.46
CA VAL A 65 5.27 -10.46 3.89
C VAL A 65 6.73 -10.02 4.05
N LEU A 66 7.07 -8.92 3.36
CA LEU A 66 8.29 -8.18 3.55
C LEU A 66 7.96 -6.97 4.43
N ASN A 67 8.24 -7.08 5.72
CA ASN A 67 8.02 -5.99 6.67
C ASN A 67 9.18 -4.99 6.54
N VAL A 68 8.93 -3.87 5.87
CA VAL A 68 9.94 -2.86 5.56
C VAL A 68 9.84 -1.73 6.57
N THR A 69 10.93 -1.51 7.31
CA THR A 69 11.03 -0.46 8.34
C THR A 69 11.87 0.72 7.84
N PRO A 70 11.61 1.94 8.36
CA PRO A 70 12.49 3.10 8.14
C PRO A 70 13.89 2.87 8.71
N GLU A 71 14.84 3.69 8.28
CA GLU A 71 16.22 3.67 8.76
C GLU A 71 16.31 3.91 10.28
N HIS A 72 15.47 4.83 10.79
CA HIS A 72 15.40 5.17 12.20
C HIS A 72 14.07 4.74 12.82
N SER A 73 14.11 4.28 14.06
CA SER A 73 12.89 4.14 14.88
C SER A 73 12.23 5.51 15.09
N VAL A 74 10.99 5.51 15.55
CA VAL A 74 10.30 6.78 15.91
C VAL A 74 11.09 7.54 16.98
N ALA A 75 11.59 6.83 18.00
CA ALA A 75 12.35 7.45 19.08
C ALA A 75 13.69 8.06 18.61
N GLU A 76 14.38 7.40 17.68
CA GLU A 76 15.60 7.95 17.05
C GLU A 76 15.29 9.16 16.19
N GLN A 77 14.24 9.11 15.37
CA GLN A 77 13.79 10.24 14.57
C GLN A 77 13.43 11.44 15.46
N ASP A 78 12.72 11.22 16.57
CA ASP A 78 12.36 12.28 17.52
C ASP A 78 13.59 12.96 18.13
N LYS A 79 14.64 12.21 18.41
CA LYS A 79 15.92 12.76 18.89
C LYS A 79 16.64 13.58 17.82
N LEU A 80 16.64 13.12 16.57
CA LEU A 80 17.37 13.76 15.47
C LEU A 80 16.65 14.98 14.92
N LEU A 81 15.32 14.92 14.77
CA LEU A 81 14.51 15.91 14.05
C LEU A 81 13.46 16.60 14.92
N GLY A 82 13.37 16.25 16.20
CA GLY A 82 12.33 16.71 17.12
C GLY A 82 11.06 15.88 17.03
N LYS A 83 10.25 15.94 18.08
CA LYS A 83 9.00 15.18 18.19
C LYS A 83 7.97 15.60 17.16
N ASP A 84 7.08 14.67 16.84
CA ASP A 84 5.87 14.89 16.04
C ASP A 84 6.16 15.48 14.66
N LEU A 85 7.20 14.96 13.97
CA LEU A 85 7.51 15.39 12.60
C LEU A 85 6.30 15.24 11.67
N PHE A 86 5.45 14.23 11.88
CA PHE A 86 4.23 14.04 11.11
C PHE A 86 3.28 15.24 11.16
N ALA A 87 3.26 16.01 12.25
CA ALA A 87 2.44 17.20 12.42
C ALA A 87 3.13 18.46 11.88
N ARG A 88 4.44 18.58 12.05
CA ARG A 88 5.22 19.76 11.65
C ARG A 88 5.57 19.75 10.16
N ASP A 89 5.96 18.60 9.64
CA ASP A 89 6.31 18.38 8.23
C ASP A 89 5.87 16.96 7.78
N PRO A 90 4.57 16.78 7.47
CA PRO A 90 4.03 15.48 7.07
C PRO A 90 4.65 14.96 5.76
N GLY A 91 5.10 15.85 4.88
CA GLY A 91 5.80 15.49 3.65
C GLY A 91 7.11 14.79 3.94
N GLU A 92 7.94 15.40 4.78
CA GLU A 92 9.23 14.82 5.17
C GLU A 92 9.06 13.54 6.00
N CYS A 93 8.08 13.51 6.90
CA CYS A 93 7.75 12.29 7.64
C CYS A 93 7.40 11.13 6.69
N CYS A 94 6.52 11.36 5.71
CA CYS A 94 6.17 10.34 4.71
C CYS A 94 7.38 9.94 3.86
N ARG A 95 8.24 10.89 3.49
CA ARG A 95 9.47 10.60 2.73
C ARG A 95 10.38 9.65 3.49
N LEU A 96 10.67 9.95 4.74
CA LEU A 96 11.57 9.16 5.59
C LEU A 96 10.99 7.79 5.96
N ARG A 97 9.69 7.73 6.21
CA ARG A 97 9.06 6.52 6.77
C ARG A 97 8.38 5.64 5.74
N LYS A 98 8.15 6.13 4.52
CA LYS A 98 7.47 5.37 3.46
C LYS A 98 8.23 5.39 2.14
N VAL A 99 8.45 6.57 1.56
CA VAL A 99 8.99 6.69 0.19
C VAL A 99 10.42 6.16 0.11
N ALA A 100 11.29 6.58 1.01
CA ALA A 100 12.69 6.14 1.00
C ALA A 100 12.84 4.63 1.27
N PRO A 101 12.18 4.04 2.29
CA PRO A 101 12.22 2.60 2.51
C PRO A 101 11.66 1.80 1.35
N LEU A 102 10.54 2.23 0.75
CA LEU A 102 9.96 1.58 -0.42
C LEU A 102 10.92 1.65 -1.60
N GLY A 103 11.47 2.81 -1.90
CA GLY A 103 12.42 2.99 -3.00
C GLY A 103 13.64 2.08 -2.88
N LYS A 104 14.17 1.93 -1.67
CA LYS A 104 15.27 1.00 -1.38
C LYS A 104 14.88 -0.46 -1.67
N THR A 105 13.69 -0.86 -1.27
CA THR A 105 13.17 -2.22 -1.50
C THR A 105 12.91 -2.46 -2.99
N LEU A 106 12.29 -1.50 -3.70
CA LEU A 106 11.91 -1.66 -5.10
C LEU A 106 13.09 -1.77 -6.06
N ARG A 107 14.29 -1.33 -5.68
CA ARG A 107 15.50 -1.50 -6.51
C ARG A 107 15.82 -2.95 -6.87
N GLY A 108 15.34 -3.91 -6.07
CA GLY A 108 15.50 -5.35 -6.34
C GLY A 108 14.45 -5.93 -7.28
N TYR A 109 13.50 -5.12 -7.80
CA TYR A 109 12.37 -5.58 -8.60
C TYR A 109 12.26 -4.87 -9.94
N SER A 110 11.67 -5.56 -10.92
CA SER A 110 11.39 -5.01 -12.26
C SER A 110 10.02 -4.32 -12.33
N ALA A 111 9.12 -4.69 -11.43
CA ALA A 111 7.78 -4.13 -11.34
C ALA A 111 7.25 -4.16 -9.91
N TRP A 112 6.30 -3.30 -9.63
CA TRP A 112 5.50 -3.36 -8.41
C TRP A 112 4.01 -3.26 -8.72
N VAL A 113 3.21 -3.94 -7.91
CA VAL A 113 1.77 -4.05 -8.06
C VAL A 113 1.11 -3.35 -6.87
N THR A 114 0.17 -2.46 -7.14
CA THR A 114 -0.51 -1.69 -6.11
C THR A 114 -2.02 -1.83 -6.20
N GLY A 115 -2.72 -1.61 -5.09
CA GLY A 115 -4.17 -1.60 -5.02
C GLY A 115 -4.82 -0.25 -5.35
N LEU A 116 -4.10 0.66 -6.01
CA LEU A 116 -4.59 1.98 -6.36
C LEU A 116 -5.84 1.89 -7.24
N ARG A 117 -6.89 2.63 -6.89
CA ARG A 117 -8.13 2.75 -7.65
C ARG A 117 -8.43 4.21 -8.00
N ARG A 118 -8.96 4.44 -9.20
CA ARG A 118 -9.32 5.78 -9.69
C ARG A 118 -10.41 6.43 -8.85
N SER A 119 -11.32 5.63 -8.29
CA SER A 119 -12.44 6.08 -7.47
C SER A 119 -12.05 6.64 -6.10
N GLU A 120 -10.81 6.38 -5.64
CA GLU A 120 -10.39 6.74 -4.28
C GLU A 120 -10.07 8.22 -4.10
N ALA A 121 -9.65 8.92 -5.15
CA ALA A 121 -9.32 10.34 -5.10
C ALA A 121 -9.28 10.95 -6.50
N ALA A 122 -9.59 12.24 -6.60
CA ALA A 122 -9.49 12.99 -7.86
C ALA A 122 -8.08 12.97 -8.46
N THR A 123 -7.04 12.97 -7.60
CA THR A 123 -5.63 12.84 -8.01
C THR A 123 -5.31 11.52 -8.70
N ARG A 124 -6.16 10.51 -8.57
CA ARG A 124 -5.99 9.17 -9.11
C ARG A 124 -6.86 8.87 -10.33
N ALA A 125 -7.71 9.82 -10.74
CA ALA A 125 -8.74 9.61 -11.76
C ALA A 125 -8.20 9.06 -13.09
N ASN A 126 -6.97 9.37 -13.45
CA ASN A 126 -6.32 8.96 -14.68
C ASN A 126 -5.21 7.91 -14.48
N ALA A 127 -5.15 7.27 -13.32
CA ALA A 127 -4.13 6.26 -13.05
C ALA A 127 -4.19 5.12 -14.07
N PRO A 128 -3.09 4.77 -14.73
CA PRO A 128 -3.06 3.69 -15.70
C PRO A 128 -3.13 2.33 -15.01
N VAL A 129 -3.66 1.31 -15.69
CA VAL A 129 -3.57 -0.08 -15.22
C VAL A 129 -2.13 -0.56 -15.24
N ILE A 130 -1.39 -0.24 -16.28
CA ILE A 130 0.05 -0.51 -16.40
C ILE A 130 0.73 0.78 -16.88
N GLY A 131 1.82 1.15 -16.22
CA GLY A 131 2.60 2.32 -16.57
C GLY A 131 4.04 2.20 -16.05
N PHE A 132 4.84 3.21 -16.33
CA PHE A 132 6.18 3.34 -15.78
C PHE A 132 6.17 4.34 -14.63
N ASP A 133 6.70 3.95 -13.49
CA ASP A 133 6.83 4.80 -12.32
C ASP A 133 8.15 5.58 -12.43
N GLU A 134 8.06 6.86 -12.75
CA GLU A 134 9.22 7.73 -12.91
C GLU A 134 9.94 8.01 -11.58
N GLY A 135 9.22 7.97 -10.48
CA GLY A 135 9.78 8.19 -9.15
C GLY A 135 10.65 7.02 -8.68
N PHE A 136 10.18 5.81 -8.88
CA PHE A 136 10.86 4.58 -8.46
C PHE A 136 11.60 3.87 -9.62
N LYS A 137 11.45 4.34 -10.87
CA LYS A 137 12.14 3.83 -12.06
C LYS A 137 11.89 2.35 -12.36
N LEU A 138 10.63 1.91 -12.28
CA LEU A 138 10.22 0.56 -12.65
C LEU A 138 8.78 0.54 -13.15
N VAL A 139 8.34 -0.59 -13.67
CA VAL A 139 6.95 -0.78 -14.09
C VAL A 139 6.02 -0.78 -12.88
N LYS A 140 4.90 -0.07 -12.99
CA LYS A 140 3.83 -0.03 -11.98
C LYS A 140 2.56 -0.62 -12.56
N VAL A 141 1.97 -1.56 -11.85
CA VAL A 141 0.73 -2.24 -12.24
C VAL A 141 -0.34 -2.00 -11.19
N ASN A 142 -1.47 -1.46 -11.62
CA ASN A 142 -2.64 -1.19 -10.80
C ASN A 142 -3.81 -2.03 -11.32
N PRO A 143 -3.89 -3.33 -11.01
CA PRO A 143 -4.90 -4.21 -11.61
C PRO A 143 -6.33 -3.84 -11.23
N MET A 144 -6.51 -3.16 -10.11
CA MET A 144 -7.81 -2.70 -9.61
C MET A 144 -8.12 -1.24 -9.98
N ALA A 145 -7.34 -0.62 -10.88
CA ALA A 145 -7.46 0.82 -11.17
C ALA A 145 -8.88 1.26 -11.56
N THR A 146 -9.62 0.41 -12.27
CA THR A 146 -11.00 0.69 -12.73
C THR A 146 -12.09 0.15 -11.81
N TRP A 147 -11.72 -0.52 -10.72
CA TRP A 147 -12.69 -1.10 -9.80
C TRP A 147 -13.39 -0.01 -8.99
N THR A 148 -14.71 -0.16 -8.83
CA THR A 148 -15.53 0.66 -7.94
C THR A 148 -15.45 0.15 -6.51
N ASP A 149 -15.98 0.90 -5.56
CA ASP A 149 -16.13 0.43 -4.17
C ASP A 149 -17.07 -0.77 -4.10
N GLU A 150 -18.09 -0.82 -4.95
CA GLU A 150 -19.01 -1.95 -5.08
C GLU A 150 -18.29 -3.21 -5.59
N ASP A 151 -17.44 -3.08 -6.60
CA ASP A 151 -16.63 -4.20 -7.11
C ASP A 151 -15.75 -4.81 -6.01
N VAL A 152 -15.10 -3.95 -5.20
CA VAL A 152 -14.27 -4.39 -4.08
C VAL A 152 -15.11 -5.10 -3.02
N GLN A 153 -16.25 -4.53 -2.65
CA GLN A 153 -17.13 -5.11 -1.63
C GLN A 153 -17.70 -6.45 -2.09
N ASN A 154 -18.14 -6.55 -3.35
CA ASN A 154 -18.64 -7.80 -3.92
C ASN A 154 -17.56 -8.88 -3.90
N TYR A 155 -16.32 -8.54 -4.24
CA TYR A 155 -15.19 -9.47 -4.18
C TYR A 155 -14.91 -9.94 -2.74
N ILE A 156 -14.93 -9.01 -1.78
CA ILE A 156 -14.77 -9.33 -0.34
C ILE A 156 -15.83 -10.33 0.11
N ASP A 157 -17.09 -10.08 -0.22
CA ASP A 157 -18.22 -10.91 0.19
C ASP A 157 -18.18 -12.29 -0.48
N GLU A 158 -17.88 -12.35 -1.78
CA GLU A 158 -17.83 -13.59 -2.56
C GLU A 158 -16.67 -14.50 -2.12
N HIS A 159 -15.52 -13.92 -1.82
CA HIS A 159 -14.29 -14.67 -1.52
C HIS A 159 -13.93 -14.67 -0.03
N ASN A 160 -14.77 -14.10 0.82
CA ASN A 160 -14.55 -14.00 2.27
C ASN A 160 -13.16 -13.42 2.61
N VAL A 161 -12.83 -12.30 1.98
CA VAL A 161 -11.54 -11.65 2.09
C VAL A 161 -11.37 -10.97 3.45
N LEU A 162 -10.18 -11.07 4.03
CA LEU A 162 -9.86 -10.37 5.28
C LEU A 162 -9.85 -8.85 5.08
N VAL A 163 -10.48 -8.15 6.02
CA VAL A 163 -10.60 -6.70 6.07
C VAL A 163 -10.10 -6.19 7.41
N ASN A 164 -9.37 -5.08 7.39
CA ASN A 164 -8.97 -4.39 8.60
C ASN A 164 -10.23 -3.94 9.39
N PRO A 165 -10.36 -4.31 10.67
CA PRO A 165 -11.56 -4.02 11.45
C PRO A 165 -11.90 -2.54 11.57
N LEU A 166 -10.93 -1.64 11.43
CA LEU A 166 -11.16 -0.19 11.43
C LEU A 166 -12.11 0.28 10.31
N ILE A 167 -12.22 -0.47 9.20
CA ILE A 167 -13.22 -0.18 8.16
C ILE A 167 -14.64 -0.22 8.73
N TYR A 168 -14.93 -1.21 9.56
CA TYR A 168 -16.25 -1.34 10.21
C TYR A 168 -16.48 -0.32 11.34
N GLU A 169 -15.41 0.33 11.79
CA GLU A 169 -15.47 1.43 12.75
C GLU A 169 -15.63 2.81 12.10
N GLY A 170 -15.72 2.87 10.76
CA GLY A 170 -15.97 4.10 10.01
C GLY A 170 -14.71 4.75 9.43
N TYR A 171 -13.57 4.10 9.43
CA TYR A 171 -12.37 4.56 8.71
C TYR A 171 -12.44 4.11 7.25
N SER A 172 -12.66 5.02 6.32
CA SER A 172 -12.73 4.72 4.88
C SER A 172 -11.36 4.71 4.18
N SER A 173 -10.34 5.31 4.78
CA SER A 173 -8.96 5.29 4.32
C SER A 173 -8.02 5.22 5.51
N ILE A 174 -7.25 4.14 5.60
CA ILE A 174 -6.39 3.85 6.75
C ILE A 174 -4.93 4.05 6.38
N GLY A 175 -4.22 4.84 7.18
CA GLY A 175 -2.78 5.03 7.11
C GLY A 175 -2.16 5.04 8.51
N CYS A 176 -1.14 5.88 8.71
CA CYS A 176 -0.57 6.09 10.05
C CYS A 176 -1.62 6.67 11.01
N ALA A 177 -1.68 6.17 12.22
CA ALA A 177 -2.68 6.58 13.22
C ALA A 177 -2.73 8.11 13.44
N PRO A 178 -1.60 8.82 13.62
CA PRO A 178 -1.64 10.27 13.81
C PRO A 178 -2.08 11.06 12.56
N CYS A 179 -2.08 10.44 11.39
CA CYS A 179 -2.46 11.07 10.12
C CYS A 179 -3.81 10.58 9.58
N THR A 180 -4.58 9.85 10.38
CA THR A 180 -5.84 9.23 9.95
C THR A 180 -6.94 9.49 10.97
N ALA A 181 -8.04 10.08 10.51
CA ALA A 181 -9.26 10.25 11.29
C ALA A 181 -10.46 9.67 10.51
N LYS A 182 -11.57 9.50 11.20
CA LYS A 182 -12.83 9.11 10.56
C LYS A 182 -13.35 10.29 9.75
N PRO A 183 -13.70 10.10 8.46
CA PRO A 183 -14.33 11.16 7.70
C PRO A 183 -15.74 11.45 8.23
N LEU A 184 -16.23 12.65 7.97
CA LEU A 184 -17.63 12.98 8.22
C LEU A 184 -18.53 12.20 7.25
N ALA A 185 -19.75 11.89 7.67
CA ALA A 185 -20.72 11.19 6.83
C ALA A 185 -20.95 11.96 5.52
N GLY A 186 -20.80 11.27 4.38
CA GLY A 186 -20.96 11.86 3.04
C GLY A 186 -19.77 12.67 2.52
N ALA A 187 -18.67 12.78 3.29
CA ALA A 187 -17.46 13.42 2.84
C ALA A 187 -16.61 12.47 1.97
N ASP A 188 -15.61 13.04 1.26
CA ASP A 188 -14.62 12.27 0.52
C ASP A 188 -13.99 11.19 1.42
N PRO A 189 -13.87 9.92 0.95
CA PRO A 189 -13.31 8.82 1.74
C PRO A 189 -11.91 9.12 2.31
N ARG A 190 -11.12 9.97 1.66
CA ARG A 190 -9.79 10.34 2.10
C ARG A 190 -9.74 11.64 2.91
N SER A 191 -10.88 12.30 3.15
CA SER A 191 -10.96 13.55 3.91
C SER A 191 -10.48 13.43 5.37
N GLY A 192 -10.45 12.21 5.92
CA GLY A 192 -9.86 11.92 7.23
C GLY A 192 -8.32 11.86 7.25
N ARG A 193 -7.66 11.91 6.07
CA ARG A 193 -6.19 11.86 5.97
C ARG A 193 -5.62 13.27 6.06
N TRP A 194 -4.62 13.45 6.93
CA TRP A 194 -3.93 14.73 7.15
C TRP A 194 -4.88 15.91 7.38
N GLN A 195 -5.94 15.72 8.18
CA GLN A 195 -6.92 16.77 8.48
C GLN A 195 -6.24 18.05 8.94
N GLY A 196 -6.66 19.18 8.35
CA GLY A 196 -6.10 20.51 8.65
C GLY A 196 -4.74 20.80 7.98
N LEU A 197 -4.23 19.88 7.15
CA LEU A 197 -2.97 20.05 6.41
C LEU A 197 -3.25 20.08 4.90
N ALA A 198 -2.47 20.87 4.17
CA ALA A 198 -2.55 20.96 2.70
C ALA A 198 -1.88 19.75 2.03
N LYS A 199 -2.22 18.53 2.46
CA LYS A 199 -1.65 17.28 1.95
C LYS A 199 -2.76 16.29 1.64
N THR A 200 -2.73 15.69 0.45
CA THR A 200 -3.73 14.74 -0.04
C THR A 200 -3.16 13.37 -0.37
N GLU A 201 -1.86 13.27 -0.61
CA GLU A 201 -1.16 12.03 -0.94
C GLU A 201 0.13 11.86 -0.14
N CYS A 202 0.51 10.62 0.15
CA CYS A 202 1.74 10.32 0.90
C CYS A 202 3.02 10.34 0.05
N GLY A 203 2.91 10.55 -1.25
CA GLY A 203 4.03 10.54 -2.18
C GLY A 203 4.40 9.17 -2.76
N LEU A 204 3.72 8.10 -2.38
CA LEU A 204 3.94 6.76 -2.97
C LEU A 204 3.35 6.64 -4.37
N HIS A 205 2.34 7.42 -4.68
CA HIS A 205 1.59 7.40 -5.93
C HIS A 205 1.65 8.73 -6.69
N ALA A 206 2.74 9.47 -6.49
CA ALA A 206 3.03 10.64 -7.32
C ALA A 206 3.21 10.17 -8.77
N SER A 207 2.36 10.64 -9.65
CA SER A 207 2.43 10.43 -11.10
C SER A 207 3.28 11.50 -11.74
#